data_836ec231ac7b73aee41dbd18f0de19df
#
_entry.id   836ec231ac7b73aee41dbd18f0de19df
#
_cell.length_a   1.000
_cell.length_b   1.000
_cell.length_c   1.000
_cell.angle_alpha   90.00
_cell.angle_beta   90.00
_cell.angle_gamma   90.00
#
_symmetry.space_group_name_H-M   'P 1'
#
loop_
_entity.id
_entity.type
_entity.pdbx_description
1 polymer ?
#
loop_
_entity_poly.entity_id
_entity_poly.type
_entity_poly.pdbx_seq_one_letter_code
_entity_poly.pdbx_strand_id
1 'polypeptide(L)'
;MEDVAAKYVSQKVSKARWRPVSATALQPPEVFATGSWDNEENKISIWSVGDFGSLTPNGEYHGEPHLLCDIEHSGDVMDMEFLDQERIVTASSTGSVTIFRHHQNNQTLSLNQKWNNAHYYDASGGSASCTGIICNSPEIFTVGEDGRINVFEVDHKEAKRTIDNADSSTLHAVTQLRTTEILTVNSIGQLKVWDFRQQGNEPSQIFSLTGERVPLHCVDRHPCQQHIVATGSQDGMLSIWDVRQGGIPVSLLNAHDAELWEVHFHPSNPDHLFTCSEDGTLWHWDVSTDVSERKSFLHTGGRSTTTYLPHSAVNQSVTSAWLSNDPTKDRMEITNLISNPTLSVNSLDVLGSCLVYGTDAESIYVKKNLFS
;
A
#
# COMPACT_ATOMS: atom_id res chain seq x y z
N MET A 1 15.89 -1.80 19.72
CA MET A 1 16.50 -2.45 18.53
C MET A 1 16.19 -3.96 18.48
N GLU A 2 15.32 -4.47 19.35
CA GLU A 2 15.13 -5.92 19.59
C GLU A 2 13.95 -6.55 18.83
N ASP A 3 13.16 -5.74 18.09
CA ASP A 3 11.93 -6.21 17.46
C ASP A 3 12.00 -6.30 15.91
N VAL A 4 13.20 -6.20 15.33
CA VAL A 4 13.40 -6.27 13.87
C VAL A 4 14.24 -7.51 13.53
N ALA A 5 13.64 -8.43 12.79
CA ALA A 5 14.34 -9.55 12.17
C ALA A 5 14.72 -9.19 10.73
N ALA A 6 15.96 -9.43 10.34
CA ALA A 6 16.48 -9.19 9.00
C ALA A 6 16.95 -10.50 8.36
N LYS A 7 16.71 -10.63 7.06
CA LYS A 7 17.18 -11.77 6.24
C LYS A 7 17.76 -11.29 4.93
N TYR A 8 19.02 -11.65 4.69
CA TYR A 8 19.64 -11.48 3.39
C TYR A 8 19.14 -12.56 2.43
N VAL A 9 18.67 -12.14 1.25
CA VAL A 9 18.00 -13.03 0.29
C VAL A 9 18.69 -13.12 -1.07
N SER A 10 19.82 -12.40 -1.24
CA SER A 10 20.62 -12.37 -2.47
C SER A 10 19.84 -11.92 -3.71
N GLN A 11 18.79 -11.16 -3.53
CA GLN A 11 17.97 -10.56 -4.59
C GLN A 11 17.42 -9.23 -4.13
N LYS A 12 17.41 -8.23 -5.02
CA LYS A 12 16.71 -6.99 -4.77
C LYS A 12 15.22 -7.26 -4.66
N VAL A 13 14.59 -6.72 -3.63
CA VAL A 13 13.18 -6.94 -3.34
C VAL A 13 12.38 -5.76 -3.81
N SER A 14 11.49 -5.96 -4.80
CA SER A 14 10.60 -4.92 -5.30
C SER A 14 9.31 -4.80 -4.52
N LYS A 15 8.75 -5.95 -4.08
CA LYS A 15 7.46 -6.02 -3.39
C LYS A 15 7.50 -7.00 -2.23
N ALA A 16 6.86 -6.61 -1.13
CA ALA A 16 6.62 -7.46 0.03
C ALA A 16 5.17 -7.31 0.46
N ARG A 17 4.44 -8.44 0.67
CA ARG A 17 3.02 -8.43 1.02
C ARG A 17 2.71 -9.50 2.04
N TRP A 18 2.00 -9.13 3.10
CA TRP A 18 1.46 -10.08 4.06
C TRP A 18 0.38 -10.95 3.42
N ARG A 19 0.40 -12.25 3.76
CA ARG A 19 -0.76 -13.10 3.49
C ARG A 19 -1.95 -12.59 4.30
N PRO A 20 -3.12 -12.38 3.68
CA PRO A 20 -4.30 -11.94 4.42
C PRO A 20 -4.69 -12.98 5.47
N VAL A 21 -4.96 -12.52 6.68
CA VAL A 21 -5.48 -13.33 7.77
C VAL A 21 -6.99 -13.13 7.89
N SER A 22 -7.68 -14.14 8.42
CA SER A 22 -9.12 -13.97 8.68
C SER A 22 -9.33 -12.81 9.65
N ALA A 23 -10.35 -11.98 9.40
CA ALA A 23 -10.70 -10.85 10.27
C ALA A 23 -10.98 -11.25 11.74
N THR A 24 -11.24 -12.53 12.00
CA THR A 24 -11.45 -13.11 13.33
C THR A 24 -10.17 -13.70 13.95
N ALA A 25 -9.06 -13.71 13.21
CA ALA A 25 -7.81 -14.27 13.72
C ALA A 25 -7.20 -13.31 14.74
N LEU A 26 -7.03 -13.80 15.96
CA LEU A 26 -6.31 -13.08 17.04
C LEU A 26 -4.78 -13.27 16.95
N GLN A 27 -4.32 -14.08 16.01
CA GLN A 27 -2.90 -14.38 15.83
C GLN A 27 -2.25 -13.36 14.91
N PRO A 28 -0.98 -12.98 15.17
CA PRO A 28 -0.21 -12.13 14.29
C PRO A 28 -0.01 -12.82 12.93
N PRO A 29 0.28 -12.06 11.85
CA PRO A 29 0.58 -12.63 10.55
C PRO A 29 1.86 -13.47 10.62
N GLU A 30 1.83 -14.66 10.01
CA GLU A 30 2.94 -15.63 10.07
C GLU A 30 3.64 -15.82 8.72
N VAL A 31 2.98 -15.42 7.62
CA VAL A 31 3.45 -15.68 6.26
C VAL A 31 3.32 -14.42 5.42
N PHE A 32 4.34 -14.18 4.61
CA PHE A 32 4.36 -13.10 3.63
C PHE A 32 5.00 -13.57 2.31
N ALA A 33 4.77 -12.83 1.24
CA ALA A 33 5.38 -13.04 -0.06
C ALA A 33 6.34 -11.90 -0.38
N THR A 34 7.37 -12.19 -1.19
CA THR A 34 8.23 -11.19 -1.81
C THR A 34 8.34 -11.40 -3.30
N GLY A 35 8.40 -10.31 -4.05
CA GLY A 35 8.78 -10.26 -5.44
C GLY A 35 10.15 -9.61 -5.60
N SER A 36 10.91 -10.05 -6.58
CA SER A 36 12.23 -9.49 -6.89
C SER A 36 12.24 -8.73 -8.20
N TRP A 37 13.22 -7.86 -8.36
CA TRP A 37 13.44 -7.06 -9.57
C TRP A 37 14.93 -6.84 -9.83
N ASP A 38 15.27 -6.44 -11.06
CA ASP A 38 16.64 -6.09 -11.47
C ASP A 38 17.68 -7.18 -11.10
N ASN A 39 17.27 -8.45 -11.25
CA ASN A 39 18.14 -9.63 -11.13
C ASN A 39 18.15 -10.40 -12.46
N GLU A 40 19.17 -11.23 -12.67
CA GLU A 40 19.23 -12.13 -13.84
C GLU A 40 18.01 -13.08 -13.88
N GLU A 41 17.61 -13.60 -12.72
CA GLU A 41 16.41 -14.42 -12.52
C GLU A 41 15.57 -13.82 -11.41
N ASN A 42 14.40 -13.28 -11.75
CA ASN A 42 13.46 -12.80 -10.76
C ASN A 42 12.56 -13.91 -10.23
N LYS A 43 12.12 -13.78 -8.98
CA LYS A 43 11.34 -14.79 -8.27
C LYS A 43 10.20 -14.21 -7.46
N ILE A 44 9.18 -15.04 -7.26
CA ILE A 44 8.20 -14.89 -6.20
C ILE A 44 8.56 -15.89 -5.11
N SER A 45 8.70 -15.42 -3.88
CA SER A 45 9.09 -16.24 -2.75
C SER A 45 8.08 -16.13 -1.62
N ILE A 46 7.77 -17.23 -0.96
CA ILE A 46 6.91 -17.29 0.22
C ILE A 46 7.78 -17.53 1.45
N TRP A 47 7.58 -16.73 2.46
CA TRP A 47 8.35 -16.74 3.68
C TRP A 47 7.46 -16.98 4.90
N SER A 48 7.97 -17.72 5.86
CA SER A 48 7.46 -17.76 7.23
C SER A 48 8.27 -16.79 8.09
N VAL A 49 7.57 -16.05 8.94
CA VAL A 49 8.21 -15.13 9.89
C VAL A 49 9.08 -15.84 10.92
N GLY A 50 8.89 -17.16 11.12
CA GLY A 50 9.58 -17.97 12.15
C GLY A 50 8.97 -17.82 13.54
N ASP A 51 9.43 -18.62 14.47
CA ASP A 51 8.99 -18.60 15.87
C ASP A 51 9.57 -17.36 16.59
N PHE A 52 8.87 -16.26 16.48
CA PHE A 52 9.13 -15.10 17.31
C PHE A 52 8.55 -15.35 18.73
N GLY A 53 9.38 -15.63 19.67
CA GLY A 53 8.95 -15.75 21.07
C GLY A 53 9.68 -16.81 21.88
N SER A 54 10.40 -17.71 21.25
CA SER A 54 11.31 -18.59 21.97
C SER A 54 12.64 -17.88 22.17
N LEU A 55 12.82 -17.27 23.33
CA LEU A 55 14.17 -16.90 23.79
C LEU A 55 14.99 -18.19 23.93
N THR A 56 16.14 -18.22 23.27
CA THR A 56 17.15 -19.24 23.62
C THR A 56 17.51 -19.12 25.09
N PRO A 57 18.04 -20.18 25.72
CA PRO A 57 18.59 -20.10 27.07
C PRO A 57 19.64 -19.00 27.27
N ASN A 58 20.19 -18.46 26.18
CA ASN A 58 21.19 -17.40 26.15
C ASN A 58 20.60 -15.99 25.88
N GLY A 59 19.26 -15.85 25.77
CA GLY A 59 18.61 -14.56 25.55
C GLY A 59 18.66 -14.04 24.09
N GLU A 60 19.06 -14.86 23.12
CA GLU A 60 19.05 -14.52 21.72
C GLU A 60 17.71 -14.89 21.07
N TYR A 61 17.15 -14.00 20.24
CA TYR A 61 15.95 -14.26 19.45
C TYR A 61 16.27 -15.21 18.29
N HIS A 62 15.66 -16.39 18.26
CA HIS A 62 15.59 -17.22 17.06
C HIS A 62 14.37 -16.80 16.23
N GLY A 63 14.55 -15.97 15.23
CA GLY A 63 13.41 -15.46 14.48
C GLY A 63 13.77 -14.82 13.14
N GLU A 64 14.73 -15.39 12.41
CA GLU A 64 14.90 -14.97 11.02
C GLU A 64 13.76 -15.53 10.16
N PRO A 65 13.26 -14.76 9.14
CA PRO A 65 12.35 -15.29 8.15
C PRO A 65 12.91 -16.53 7.45
N HIS A 66 12.08 -17.55 7.27
CA HIS A 66 12.43 -18.80 6.60
C HIS A 66 11.73 -18.90 5.24
N LEU A 67 12.51 -19.18 4.19
CA LEU A 67 11.97 -19.46 2.87
C LEU A 67 11.17 -20.77 2.91
N LEU A 68 9.89 -20.71 2.54
CA LEU A 68 9.03 -21.88 2.41
C LEU A 68 9.10 -22.45 1.00
N CYS A 69 8.98 -21.62 -0.01
CA CYS A 69 9.11 -21.98 -1.42
C CYS A 69 9.32 -20.73 -2.27
N ASP A 70 9.83 -20.94 -3.47
CA ASP A 70 9.94 -19.90 -4.50
C ASP A 70 9.52 -20.46 -5.88
N ILE A 71 9.31 -19.54 -6.84
CA ILE A 71 9.08 -19.83 -8.24
C ILE A 71 9.65 -18.70 -9.10
N GLU A 72 10.21 -19.06 -10.26
CA GLU A 72 10.71 -18.09 -11.23
C GLU A 72 9.57 -17.19 -11.76
N HIS A 73 9.85 -15.90 -11.89
CA HIS A 73 8.96 -14.89 -12.45
C HIS A 73 9.59 -14.28 -13.70
N SER A 74 8.81 -14.23 -14.77
CA SER A 74 9.25 -13.64 -16.04
C SER A 74 9.23 -12.12 -15.99
N GLY A 75 10.39 -11.49 -16.01
CA GLY A 75 10.59 -10.05 -15.86
C GLY A 75 10.55 -9.61 -14.39
N ASP A 76 10.67 -8.29 -14.17
CA ASP A 76 10.61 -7.70 -12.84
C ASP A 76 9.20 -7.79 -12.26
N VAL A 77 9.10 -8.01 -10.97
CA VAL A 77 7.83 -7.92 -10.24
C VAL A 77 7.56 -6.46 -9.96
N MET A 78 6.68 -5.85 -10.74
CA MET A 78 6.34 -4.43 -10.61
C MET A 78 5.33 -4.17 -9.50
N ASP A 79 4.38 -5.10 -9.33
CA ASP A 79 3.42 -5.08 -8.23
C ASP A 79 2.95 -6.49 -7.90
N MET A 80 2.46 -6.67 -6.67
CA MET A 80 2.05 -7.97 -6.18
C MET A 80 0.96 -7.82 -5.11
N GLU A 81 -0.10 -8.63 -5.20
CA GLU A 81 -1.17 -8.65 -4.21
C GLU A 81 -1.73 -10.07 -4.01
N PHE A 82 -2.12 -10.39 -2.79
CA PHE A 82 -2.85 -11.62 -2.53
C PHE A 82 -4.30 -11.51 -2.97
N LEU A 83 -4.73 -12.40 -3.86
CA LEU A 83 -6.14 -12.54 -4.23
C LEU A 83 -6.95 -13.19 -3.09
N ASP A 84 -6.33 -14.15 -2.43
CA ASP A 84 -6.82 -14.87 -1.25
C ASP A 84 -5.65 -15.50 -0.47
N GLN A 85 -5.93 -16.38 0.48
CA GLN A 85 -4.89 -17.02 1.29
C GLN A 85 -3.96 -17.97 0.53
N GLU A 86 -4.33 -18.40 -0.70
CA GLU A 86 -3.57 -19.35 -1.49
C GLU A 86 -3.04 -18.77 -2.79
N ARG A 87 -3.68 -17.72 -3.34
CA ARG A 87 -3.37 -17.18 -4.65
C ARG A 87 -2.79 -15.79 -4.57
N ILE A 88 -1.73 -15.58 -5.34
CA ILE A 88 -1.00 -14.33 -5.45
C ILE A 88 -1.07 -13.88 -6.90
N VAL A 89 -1.39 -12.62 -7.13
CA VAL A 89 -1.36 -11.97 -8.43
C VAL A 89 -0.11 -11.13 -8.53
N THR A 90 0.57 -11.17 -9.67
CA THR A 90 1.78 -10.39 -9.93
C THR A 90 1.65 -9.63 -11.24
N ALA A 91 2.12 -8.39 -11.23
CA ALA A 91 2.35 -7.54 -12.39
C ALA A 91 3.81 -7.61 -12.82
N SER A 92 4.06 -7.72 -14.11
CA SER A 92 5.40 -7.88 -14.66
C SER A 92 5.83 -6.70 -15.54
N SER A 93 7.13 -6.40 -15.54
CA SER A 93 7.77 -5.49 -16.50
C SER A 93 7.62 -5.96 -17.95
N THR A 94 7.29 -7.23 -18.18
CA THR A 94 6.99 -7.78 -19.52
C THR A 94 5.56 -7.50 -19.99
N GLY A 95 4.75 -6.79 -19.21
CA GLY A 95 3.35 -6.53 -19.52
C GLY A 95 2.42 -7.71 -19.26
N SER A 96 2.91 -8.75 -18.61
CA SER A 96 2.10 -9.90 -18.24
C SER A 96 1.55 -9.77 -16.82
N VAL A 97 0.40 -10.40 -16.59
CA VAL A 97 -0.21 -10.58 -15.27
C VAL A 97 -0.33 -12.05 -14.98
N THR A 98 0.12 -12.49 -13.82
CA THR A 98 0.21 -13.91 -13.49
C THR A 98 -0.43 -14.18 -12.13
N ILE A 99 -1.21 -15.27 -12.04
CA ILE A 99 -1.72 -15.80 -10.78
C ILE A 99 -0.89 -17.03 -10.44
N PHE A 100 -0.26 -17.01 -9.28
CA PHE A 100 0.39 -18.17 -8.69
C PHE A 100 -0.47 -18.73 -7.56
N ARG A 101 -0.43 -20.06 -7.38
CA ARG A 101 -1.09 -20.73 -6.27
C ARG A 101 -0.06 -21.37 -5.34
N HIS A 102 -0.14 -21.02 -4.07
CA HIS A 102 0.64 -21.62 -3.00
C HIS A 102 -0.08 -22.83 -2.42
N HIS A 103 0.54 -24.00 -2.54
CA HIS A 103 0.07 -25.26 -1.97
C HIS A 103 0.67 -25.43 -0.58
N GLN A 104 -0.06 -25.03 0.46
CA GLN A 104 0.43 -24.99 1.83
C GLN A 104 0.84 -26.37 2.38
N ASN A 105 0.22 -27.47 1.91
CA ASN A 105 0.50 -28.83 2.39
C ASN A 105 1.89 -29.33 2.03
N ASN A 106 2.39 -28.97 0.87
CA ASN A 106 3.69 -29.40 0.35
C ASN A 106 4.68 -28.25 0.14
N GLN A 107 4.29 -27.04 0.53
CA GLN A 107 5.09 -25.83 0.42
C GLN A 107 5.65 -25.64 -1.01
N THR A 108 4.76 -25.58 -1.98
CA THR A 108 5.13 -25.34 -3.38
C THR A 108 4.28 -24.24 -4.00
N LEU A 109 4.86 -23.47 -4.91
CA LEU A 109 4.17 -22.54 -5.79
C LEU A 109 3.97 -23.18 -7.16
N SER A 110 2.82 -22.93 -7.76
CA SER A 110 2.53 -23.34 -9.15
C SER A 110 1.87 -22.21 -9.91
N LEU A 111 2.08 -22.17 -11.23
CA LEU A 111 1.35 -21.29 -12.13
C LEU A 111 -0.13 -21.71 -12.15
N ASN A 112 -1.03 -20.79 -11.80
CA ASN A 112 -2.47 -21.00 -11.88
C ASN A 112 -3.04 -20.42 -13.18
N GLN A 113 -2.74 -19.17 -13.50
CA GLN A 113 -3.24 -18.47 -14.69
C GLN A 113 -2.27 -17.38 -15.12
N LYS A 114 -2.21 -17.08 -16.43
CA LYS A 114 -1.37 -16.02 -16.97
C LYS A 114 -2.01 -15.34 -18.15
N TRP A 115 -1.97 -13.99 -18.18
CA TRP A 115 -2.27 -13.14 -19.32
C TRP A 115 -0.97 -12.53 -19.82
N ASN A 116 -0.46 -13.00 -20.97
CA ASN A 116 0.89 -12.65 -21.46
C ASN A 116 1.00 -11.22 -21.99
N ASN A 117 -0.07 -10.70 -22.57
CA ASN A 117 -0.10 -9.37 -23.20
C ASN A 117 -1.23 -8.53 -22.59
N ALA A 118 -1.21 -8.37 -21.26
CA ALA A 118 -2.16 -7.51 -20.58
C ALA A 118 -1.89 -6.04 -20.89
N HIS A 119 -0.61 -5.66 -20.99
CA HIS A 119 -0.16 -4.32 -21.32
C HIS A 119 0.84 -4.34 -22.47
N TYR A 120 0.62 -3.46 -23.46
CA TYR A 120 1.43 -3.36 -24.68
C TYR A 120 1.23 -2.02 -25.40
N TYR A 121 2.23 -1.59 -26.15
CA TYR A 121 2.15 -0.38 -26.96
C TYR A 121 1.57 -0.69 -28.33
N ASP A 122 0.43 -0.08 -28.67
CA ASP A 122 -0.27 -0.30 -29.95
C ASP A 122 0.60 0.04 -31.17
N ALA A 123 1.40 1.11 -31.08
CA ALA A 123 2.20 1.59 -32.20
C ALA A 123 3.40 0.70 -32.56
N SER A 124 4.00 0.02 -31.57
CA SER A 124 5.21 -0.81 -31.75
C SER A 124 4.95 -2.30 -31.64
N GLY A 125 3.80 -2.69 -31.06
CA GLY A 125 3.51 -4.07 -30.67
C GLY A 125 4.45 -4.60 -29.56
N GLY A 126 5.26 -3.72 -28.96
CA GLY A 126 6.15 -4.06 -27.85
C GLY A 126 5.41 -4.16 -26.51
N SER A 127 5.98 -4.94 -25.60
CA SER A 127 5.47 -5.02 -24.23
C SER A 127 5.56 -3.64 -23.55
N ALA A 128 4.53 -3.31 -22.76
CA ALA A 128 4.54 -2.21 -21.81
C ALA A 128 4.48 -2.79 -20.39
N SER A 129 5.17 -2.19 -19.46
CA SER A 129 5.17 -2.66 -18.07
C SER A 129 3.75 -2.60 -17.48
N CYS A 130 3.32 -3.66 -16.81
CA CYS A 130 2.18 -3.61 -15.92
C CYS A 130 2.68 -3.06 -14.58
N THR A 131 2.27 -1.86 -14.20
CA THR A 131 2.85 -1.10 -13.07
C THR A 131 2.09 -1.25 -11.78
N GLY A 132 0.80 -1.57 -11.85
CA GLY A 132 -0.03 -1.70 -10.65
C GLY A 132 -1.17 -2.69 -10.83
N ILE A 133 -1.51 -3.34 -9.74
CA ILE A 133 -2.64 -4.28 -9.64
C ILE A 133 -3.46 -4.03 -8.38
N ILE A 134 -4.73 -4.39 -8.43
CA ILE A 134 -5.57 -4.49 -7.25
C ILE A 134 -6.55 -5.67 -7.40
N CYS A 135 -6.68 -6.45 -6.35
CA CYS A 135 -7.50 -7.63 -6.30
C CYS A 135 -8.83 -7.37 -5.58
N ASN A 136 -9.92 -7.48 -6.30
CA ASN A 136 -11.28 -7.45 -5.74
C ASN A 136 -12.04 -8.71 -6.19
N SER A 137 -11.67 -9.83 -5.58
CA SER A 137 -12.14 -11.16 -6.00
C SER A 137 -13.62 -11.21 -6.37
N PRO A 138 -13.99 -11.73 -7.57
CA PRO A 138 -13.12 -12.42 -8.54
C PRO A 138 -12.41 -11.51 -9.56
N GLU A 139 -12.56 -10.19 -9.47
CA GLU A 139 -11.99 -9.23 -10.42
C GLU A 139 -10.58 -8.79 -10.01
N ILE A 140 -9.74 -8.56 -11.01
CA ILE A 140 -8.39 -8.04 -10.91
C ILE A 140 -8.29 -6.84 -11.83
N PHE A 141 -7.98 -5.67 -11.28
CA PHE A 141 -7.73 -4.46 -12.04
C PHE A 141 -6.24 -4.27 -12.23
N THR A 142 -5.82 -3.91 -13.45
CA THR A 142 -4.41 -3.66 -13.75
C THR A 142 -4.25 -2.37 -14.51
N VAL A 143 -3.12 -1.70 -14.27
CA VAL A 143 -2.71 -0.47 -14.95
C VAL A 143 -1.28 -0.62 -15.45
N GLY A 144 -0.89 0.17 -16.45
CA GLY A 144 0.43 0.04 -17.05
C GLY A 144 0.99 1.31 -17.66
N GLU A 145 2.21 1.19 -18.15
CA GLU A 145 2.93 2.24 -18.87
C GLU A 145 2.25 2.67 -20.17
N ASP A 146 1.44 1.79 -20.74
CA ASP A 146 0.63 2.05 -21.93
C ASP A 146 -0.57 2.97 -21.69
N GLY A 147 -0.79 3.39 -20.43
CA GLY A 147 -1.94 4.19 -20.05
C GLY A 147 -3.28 3.45 -20.10
N ARG A 148 -3.25 2.12 -20.15
CA ARG A 148 -4.43 1.24 -20.24
C ARG A 148 -4.86 0.79 -18.86
N ILE A 149 -6.17 0.57 -18.70
CA ILE A 149 -6.76 -0.09 -17.53
C ILE A 149 -7.44 -1.37 -18.01
N ASN A 150 -7.07 -2.52 -17.46
CA ASN A 150 -7.73 -3.79 -17.71
C ASN A 150 -8.45 -4.28 -16.47
N VAL A 151 -9.58 -4.96 -16.71
CA VAL A 151 -10.31 -5.72 -15.69
C VAL A 151 -10.32 -7.17 -16.12
N PHE A 152 -9.61 -8.02 -15.41
CA PHE A 152 -9.61 -9.45 -15.59
C PHE A 152 -10.55 -10.11 -14.58
N GLU A 153 -11.03 -11.26 -14.91
CA GLU A 153 -11.79 -12.11 -13.99
C GLU A 153 -11.09 -13.46 -13.89
N VAL A 154 -10.96 -13.96 -12.66
CA VAL A 154 -10.34 -15.26 -12.40
C VAL A 154 -11.04 -16.36 -13.21
N ASP A 155 -10.26 -17.30 -13.71
CA ASP A 155 -10.69 -18.41 -14.59
C ASP A 155 -11.19 -18.01 -16.00
N HIS A 156 -11.10 -16.69 -16.37
CA HIS A 156 -11.39 -16.20 -17.71
C HIS A 156 -10.09 -15.87 -18.46
N LYS A 157 -10.03 -16.26 -19.76
CA LYS A 157 -8.82 -16.07 -20.58
C LYS A 157 -8.63 -14.63 -21.07
N GLU A 158 -9.72 -13.92 -21.27
CA GLU A 158 -9.73 -12.58 -21.83
C GLU A 158 -10.10 -11.55 -20.76
N ALA A 159 -9.71 -10.29 -20.97
CA ALA A 159 -10.14 -9.20 -20.12
C ALA A 159 -11.66 -9.03 -20.22
N LYS A 160 -12.32 -8.90 -19.08
CA LYS A 160 -13.75 -8.58 -18.97
C LYS A 160 -14.05 -7.20 -19.52
N ARG A 161 -13.14 -6.26 -19.28
CA ARG A 161 -13.20 -4.89 -19.79
C ARG A 161 -11.80 -4.33 -19.95
N THR A 162 -11.58 -3.58 -21.01
CA THR A 162 -10.36 -2.80 -21.24
C THR A 162 -10.75 -1.36 -21.52
N ILE A 163 -10.08 -0.42 -20.90
CA ILE A 163 -10.14 1.00 -21.22
C ILE A 163 -8.82 1.34 -21.89
N ASP A 164 -8.83 1.29 -23.24
CA ASP A 164 -7.69 1.71 -24.04
C ASP A 164 -7.53 3.23 -23.96
N ASN A 165 -6.29 3.70 -23.87
CA ASN A 165 -5.98 5.12 -23.73
C ASN A 165 -6.71 5.81 -22.57
N ALA A 166 -6.86 5.11 -21.44
CA ALA A 166 -7.40 5.69 -20.22
C ALA A 166 -6.57 6.90 -19.76
N ASP A 167 -5.28 6.83 -20.00
CA ASP A 167 -4.35 7.93 -19.81
C ASP A 167 -3.40 8.09 -21.01
N SER A 168 -3.01 9.32 -21.30
CA SER A 168 -1.97 9.62 -22.29
C SER A 168 -0.54 9.49 -21.74
N SER A 169 -0.42 9.18 -20.47
CA SER A 169 0.83 9.03 -19.73
C SER A 169 0.84 7.70 -18.97
N THR A 170 1.99 7.33 -18.44
CA THR A 170 2.12 6.14 -17.59
C THR A 170 1.20 6.23 -16.38
N LEU A 171 0.42 5.18 -16.15
CA LEU A 171 -0.26 4.94 -14.89
C LEU A 171 0.72 4.19 -13.97
N HIS A 172 1.00 4.75 -12.78
CA HIS A 172 1.99 4.18 -11.87
C HIS A 172 1.38 3.24 -10.82
N ALA A 173 0.23 3.59 -10.31
CA ALA A 173 -0.43 2.79 -9.27
C ALA A 173 -1.95 2.87 -9.38
N VAL A 174 -2.60 1.90 -8.77
CA VAL A 174 -4.06 1.76 -8.68
C VAL A 174 -4.46 1.34 -7.27
N THR A 175 -5.57 1.87 -6.76
CA THR A 175 -6.19 1.39 -5.51
C THR A 175 -7.71 1.43 -5.62
N GLN A 176 -8.37 0.66 -4.77
CA GLN A 176 -9.84 0.62 -4.77
C GLN A 176 -10.41 1.77 -3.94
N LEU A 177 -11.26 2.60 -4.54
CA LEU A 177 -11.99 3.65 -3.83
C LEU A 177 -13.27 3.12 -3.20
N ARG A 178 -14.11 2.47 -4.01
CA ARG A 178 -15.36 1.81 -3.61
C ARG A 178 -15.52 0.52 -4.39
N THR A 179 -16.51 -0.27 -4.08
CA THR A 179 -16.76 -1.58 -4.74
C THR A 179 -16.72 -1.51 -6.28
N THR A 180 -17.17 -0.42 -6.87
CA THR A 180 -17.24 -0.21 -8.32
C THR A 180 -16.37 0.93 -8.83
N GLU A 181 -15.55 1.51 -7.98
CA GLU A 181 -14.70 2.66 -8.30
C GLU A 181 -13.25 2.38 -7.92
N ILE A 182 -12.34 2.72 -8.82
CA ILE A 182 -10.90 2.68 -8.56
C ILE A 182 -10.29 4.08 -8.69
N LEU A 183 -9.13 4.23 -8.08
CA LEU A 183 -8.25 5.40 -8.19
C LEU A 183 -7.00 5.00 -8.95
N THR A 184 -6.53 5.87 -9.86
CA THR A 184 -5.24 5.73 -10.52
C THR A 184 -4.42 6.99 -10.37
N VAL A 185 -3.11 6.85 -10.32
CA VAL A 185 -2.15 7.96 -10.33
C VAL A 185 -1.21 7.84 -11.53
N ASN A 186 -0.74 8.97 -12.05
CA ASN A 186 0.00 9.00 -13.29
C ASN A 186 1.28 9.86 -13.24
N SER A 187 2.09 9.76 -14.30
CA SER A 187 3.37 10.48 -14.44
C SER A 187 3.25 11.98 -14.68
N ILE A 188 2.05 12.52 -14.84
CA ILE A 188 1.81 13.97 -14.95
C ILE A 188 1.19 14.58 -13.69
N GLY A 189 1.19 13.86 -12.58
CA GLY A 189 0.75 14.37 -11.28
C GLY A 189 -0.77 14.40 -11.09
N GLN A 190 -1.49 13.49 -11.73
CA GLN A 190 -2.95 13.42 -11.61
C GLN A 190 -3.39 12.19 -10.83
N LEU A 191 -4.42 12.37 -10.01
CA LEU A 191 -5.22 11.34 -9.38
C LEU A 191 -6.57 11.29 -10.11
N LYS A 192 -6.96 10.13 -10.64
CA LYS A 192 -8.20 9.95 -11.42
C LYS A 192 -9.10 8.92 -10.77
N VAL A 193 -10.40 9.19 -10.75
CA VAL A 193 -11.44 8.27 -10.26
C VAL A 193 -12.16 7.66 -11.45
N TRP A 194 -12.32 6.34 -11.46
CA TRP A 194 -12.98 5.56 -12.51
C TRP A 194 -14.18 4.83 -11.92
N ASP A 195 -15.36 5.07 -12.46
CA ASP A 195 -16.60 4.39 -12.06
C ASP A 195 -16.99 3.34 -13.11
N PHE A 196 -16.82 2.06 -12.76
CA PHE A 196 -17.09 0.93 -13.66
C PHE A 196 -18.58 0.61 -13.88
N ARG A 197 -19.49 1.32 -13.19
CA ARG A 197 -20.93 1.29 -13.51
C ARG A 197 -21.24 2.06 -14.80
N GLN A 198 -20.40 3.01 -15.14
CA GLN A 198 -20.53 3.79 -16.36
C GLN A 198 -19.93 3.02 -17.55
N GLN A 199 -20.62 3.09 -18.70
CA GLN A 199 -20.11 2.45 -19.93
C GLN A 199 -19.03 3.29 -20.66
N GLY A 200 -18.81 4.52 -20.23
CA GLY A 200 -17.83 5.42 -20.82
C GLY A 200 -16.38 5.03 -20.47
N ASN A 201 -15.44 5.57 -21.24
CA ASN A 201 -14.00 5.39 -21.03
C ASN A 201 -13.34 6.63 -20.41
N GLU A 202 -14.13 7.53 -19.83
CA GLU A 202 -13.65 8.76 -19.21
C GLU A 202 -13.64 8.62 -17.68
N PRO A 203 -12.66 9.22 -16.99
CA PRO A 203 -12.66 9.26 -15.53
C PRO A 203 -13.83 10.12 -15.02
N SER A 204 -14.45 9.70 -13.93
CA SER A 204 -15.55 10.44 -13.30
C SER A 204 -15.07 11.72 -12.61
N GLN A 205 -13.82 11.73 -12.14
CA GLN A 205 -13.18 12.88 -11.50
C GLN A 205 -11.67 12.88 -11.79
N ILE A 206 -11.09 14.08 -11.87
CA ILE A 206 -9.66 14.29 -12.02
C ILE A 206 -9.20 15.31 -10.98
N PHE A 207 -8.17 14.96 -10.24
CA PHE A 207 -7.48 15.81 -9.27
C PHE A 207 -6.05 16.03 -9.75
N SER A 208 -5.48 17.21 -9.49
CA SER A 208 -4.13 17.53 -9.91
C SER A 208 -3.39 18.29 -8.82
N LEU A 209 -2.11 18.05 -8.67
CA LEU A 209 -1.24 18.95 -7.93
C LEU A 209 -1.19 20.32 -8.64
N THR A 210 -1.22 21.38 -7.86
CA THR A 210 -1.08 22.75 -8.39
C THR A 210 0.38 23.08 -8.60
N GLY A 211 0.73 23.58 -9.78
CA GLY A 211 2.09 24.02 -10.12
C GLY A 211 2.77 23.12 -11.14
N GLU A 212 3.92 22.57 -10.81
CA GLU A 212 4.70 21.71 -11.69
C GLU A 212 4.05 20.31 -11.81
N ARG A 213 4.29 19.65 -12.94
CA ARG A 213 3.83 18.29 -13.19
C ARG A 213 4.80 17.31 -12.54
N VAL A 214 4.56 16.98 -11.27
CA VAL A 214 5.36 16.01 -10.53
C VAL A 214 4.66 14.65 -10.58
N PRO A 215 5.31 13.57 -11.06
CA PRO A 215 4.75 12.23 -11.08
C PRO A 215 4.26 11.78 -9.70
N LEU A 216 3.10 11.11 -9.68
CA LEU A 216 2.61 10.40 -8.51
C LEU A 216 2.94 8.91 -8.69
N HIS A 217 3.65 8.31 -7.72
CA HIS A 217 4.11 6.93 -7.80
C HIS A 217 3.23 5.93 -7.07
N CYS A 218 2.63 6.33 -5.97
CA CYS A 218 1.81 5.45 -5.16
C CYS A 218 0.54 6.12 -4.67
N VAL A 219 -0.46 5.30 -4.35
CA VAL A 219 -1.77 5.74 -3.87
C VAL A 219 -2.35 4.71 -2.93
N ASP A 220 -2.90 5.15 -1.81
CA ASP A 220 -3.69 4.30 -0.93
C ASP A 220 -4.92 5.06 -0.40
N ARG A 221 -5.96 4.31 -0.08
CA ARG A 221 -7.22 4.82 0.43
C ARG A 221 -7.39 4.47 1.90
N HIS A 222 -7.79 5.45 2.68
CA HIS A 222 -8.12 5.24 4.09
C HIS A 222 -9.20 4.15 4.28
N PRO A 223 -8.94 3.09 5.04
CA PRO A 223 -9.81 1.90 5.13
C PRO A 223 -11.25 2.22 5.56
N CYS A 224 -11.42 3.11 6.54
CA CYS A 224 -12.73 3.43 7.11
C CYS A 224 -13.39 4.67 6.49
N GLN A 225 -12.61 5.63 5.99
CA GLN A 225 -13.09 6.89 5.42
C GLN A 225 -12.74 6.95 3.94
N GLN A 226 -13.56 6.33 3.09
CA GLN A 226 -13.31 6.14 1.66
C GLN A 226 -13.00 7.42 0.86
N HIS A 227 -13.30 8.59 1.40
CA HIS A 227 -13.03 9.86 0.76
C HIS A 227 -11.62 10.41 1.03
N ILE A 228 -10.88 9.82 1.96
CA ILE A 228 -9.52 10.20 2.28
C ILE A 228 -8.57 9.28 1.50
N VAL A 229 -7.66 9.90 0.77
CA VAL A 229 -6.67 9.25 -0.07
C VAL A 229 -5.31 9.86 0.21
N ALA A 230 -4.28 9.02 0.26
CA ALA A 230 -2.90 9.42 0.34
C ALA A 230 -2.19 9.09 -0.97
N THR A 231 -1.31 9.97 -1.44
CA THR A 231 -0.44 9.73 -2.59
C THR A 231 0.99 10.16 -2.31
N GLY A 232 1.94 9.41 -2.86
CA GLY A 232 3.36 9.76 -2.85
C GLY A 232 3.83 10.19 -4.22
N SER A 233 4.75 11.14 -4.26
CA SER A 233 5.26 11.73 -5.49
C SER A 233 6.77 11.54 -5.67
N GLN A 234 7.24 11.81 -6.88
CA GLN A 234 8.64 11.70 -7.27
C GLN A 234 9.57 12.61 -6.48
N ASP A 235 9.07 13.74 -6.02
CA ASP A 235 9.83 14.71 -5.20
C ASP A 235 9.79 14.40 -3.69
N GLY A 236 9.30 13.22 -3.30
CA GLY A 236 9.23 12.78 -1.91
C GLY A 236 8.07 13.35 -1.10
N MET A 237 7.14 14.07 -1.72
CA MET A 237 6.00 14.66 -1.02
C MET A 237 4.88 13.65 -0.79
N LEU A 238 4.31 13.67 0.40
CA LEU A 238 3.09 12.97 0.76
C LEU A 238 1.91 13.93 0.67
N SER A 239 0.91 13.61 -0.16
CA SER A 239 -0.30 14.41 -0.35
C SER A 239 -1.51 13.69 0.22
N ILE A 240 -2.33 14.40 0.98
CA ILE A 240 -3.61 13.90 1.50
C ILE A 240 -4.74 14.60 0.77
N TRP A 241 -5.69 13.82 0.26
CA TRP A 241 -6.81 14.28 -0.56
C TRP A 241 -8.14 13.98 0.10
N ASP A 242 -9.10 14.90 -0.04
CA ASP A 242 -10.52 14.62 0.15
C ASP A 242 -11.19 14.58 -1.22
N VAL A 243 -11.46 13.38 -1.74
CA VAL A 243 -12.05 13.20 -3.09
C VAL A 243 -13.50 13.70 -3.22
N ARG A 244 -14.08 14.22 -2.15
CA ARG A 244 -15.39 14.91 -2.16
C ARG A 244 -15.24 16.39 -2.46
N GLN A 245 -14.04 16.96 -2.25
CA GLN A 245 -13.81 18.39 -2.26
C GLN A 245 -12.69 18.76 -3.23
N GLY A 246 -12.98 19.68 -4.14
CA GLY A 246 -11.99 20.35 -4.94
C GLY A 246 -11.14 19.45 -5.83
N GLY A 247 -10.19 20.05 -6.53
CA GLY A 247 -9.25 19.38 -7.45
C GLY A 247 -7.80 19.33 -6.93
N ILE A 248 -7.56 19.76 -5.67
CA ILE A 248 -6.23 19.88 -5.08
C ILE A 248 -6.15 19.13 -3.74
N PRO A 249 -4.96 18.70 -3.31
CA PRO A 249 -4.80 18.04 -2.01
C PRO A 249 -5.15 18.98 -0.84
N VAL A 250 -5.67 18.40 0.23
CA VAL A 250 -5.96 19.12 1.49
C VAL A 250 -4.67 19.41 2.24
N SER A 251 -3.73 18.46 2.25
CA SER A 251 -2.43 18.59 2.89
C SER A 251 -1.33 18.14 1.96
N LEU A 252 -0.21 18.84 2.02
CA LEU A 252 1.01 18.52 1.31
C LEU A 252 2.15 18.50 2.33
N LEU A 253 2.74 17.32 2.53
CA LEU A 253 3.70 17.07 3.60
C LEU A 253 5.05 16.69 3.00
N ASN A 254 6.11 17.33 3.45
CA ASN A 254 7.47 16.94 3.10
C ASN A 254 7.81 15.66 3.86
N ALA A 255 7.87 14.54 3.16
CA ALA A 255 8.03 13.22 3.75
C ALA A 255 9.45 12.69 3.58
N HIS A 256 9.97 12.71 2.36
CA HIS A 256 11.22 12.07 1.99
C HIS A 256 12.09 12.98 1.13
N ASP A 257 13.37 12.67 1.05
CA ASP A 257 14.36 13.41 0.24
C ASP A 257 14.51 12.86 -1.20
N ALA A 258 13.81 11.77 -1.53
CA ALA A 258 13.77 11.13 -2.84
C ALA A 258 12.39 10.53 -3.14
N GLU A 259 12.26 9.80 -4.24
CA GLU A 259 11.00 9.24 -4.72
C GLU A 259 10.29 8.39 -3.65
N LEU A 260 9.00 8.65 -3.44
CA LEU A 260 8.16 7.94 -2.50
C LEU A 260 7.53 6.73 -3.21
N TRP A 261 8.01 5.51 -2.88
CA TRP A 261 7.62 4.30 -3.57
C TRP A 261 6.28 3.72 -3.13
N GLU A 262 6.02 3.65 -1.83
CA GLU A 262 4.75 3.14 -1.31
C GLU A 262 4.22 3.96 -0.14
N VAL A 263 2.90 4.03 -0.05
CA VAL A 263 2.13 4.62 1.03
C VAL A 263 1.04 3.65 1.43
N HIS A 264 0.92 3.34 2.74
CA HIS A 264 -0.10 2.43 3.24
C HIS A 264 -0.70 2.94 4.54
N PHE A 265 -2.03 3.10 4.55
CA PHE A 265 -2.77 3.23 5.80
C PHE A 265 -2.79 1.88 6.53
N HIS A 266 -2.66 1.93 7.84
CA HIS A 266 -2.83 0.71 8.62
C HIS A 266 -4.27 0.19 8.52
N PRO A 267 -4.51 -1.06 8.09
CA PRO A 267 -5.84 -1.54 7.72
C PRO A 267 -6.86 -1.56 8.86
N SER A 268 -6.43 -1.82 10.11
CA SER A 268 -7.30 -1.88 11.30
C SER A 268 -7.17 -0.68 12.23
N ASN A 269 -6.12 0.15 12.09
CA ASN A 269 -5.93 1.38 12.86
C ASN A 269 -5.48 2.53 11.95
N PRO A 270 -6.39 3.09 11.15
CA PRO A 270 -6.05 4.01 10.06
C PRO A 270 -5.65 5.42 10.51
N ASP A 271 -5.50 5.65 11.82
CA ASP A 271 -4.81 6.83 12.35
C ASP A 271 -3.28 6.73 12.15
N HIS A 272 -2.79 5.56 11.72
CA HIS A 272 -1.41 5.32 11.36
C HIS A 272 -1.26 5.11 9.86
N LEU A 273 -0.23 5.75 9.29
CA LEU A 273 0.16 5.63 7.88
C LEU A 273 1.66 5.38 7.81
N PHE A 274 2.09 4.64 6.81
CA PHE A 274 3.49 4.28 6.58
C PHE A 274 3.91 4.66 5.17
N THR A 275 5.15 5.16 5.03
CA THR A 275 5.73 5.53 3.74
C THR A 275 7.15 5.00 3.63
N CYS A 276 7.56 4.59 2.42
CA CYS A 276 8.94 4.21 2.13
C CYS A 276 9.43 4.86 0.83
N SER A 277 10.75 5.03 0.72
CA SER A 277 11.35 5.82 -0.32
C SER A 277 12.71 5.27 -0.80
N GLU A 278 13.10 5.79 -1.96
CA GLU A 278 14.43 5.62 -2.54
C GLU A 278 15.54 6.17 -1.62
N ASP A 279 15.24 7.14 -0.75
CA ASP A 279 16.19 7.68 0.23
C ASP A 279 16.61 6.66 1.30
N GLY A 280 16.05 5.45 1.28
CA GLY A 280 16.36 4.37 2.21
C GLY A 280 15.66 4.52 3.56
N THR A 281 14.71 5.43 3.71
CA THR A 281 13.96 5.63 4.94
C THR A 281 12.56 5.04 4.86
N LEU A 282 12.02 4.72 6.03
CA LEU A 282 10.65 4.27 6.23
C LEU A 282 10.06 5.06 7.40
N TRP A 283 9.01 5.83 7.12
CA TRP A 283 8.38 6.70 8.10
C TRP A 283 7.02 6.16 8.55
N HIS A 284 6.77 6.30 9.83
CA HIS A 284 5.49 6.10 10.47
C HIS A 284 4.89 7.45 10.84
N TRP A 285 3.66 7.68 10.40
CA TRP A 285 2.87 8.88 10.62
C TRP A 285 1.71 8.51 11.55
N ASP A 286 1.63 9.16 12.69
CA ASP A 286 0.60 8.93 13.71
C ASP A 286 -0.22 10.19 13.95
N VAL A 287 -1.51 10.13 13.67
CA VAL A 287 -2.48 11.19 13.93
C VAL A 287 -3.43 10.83 15.09
N SER A 288 -3.18 9.74 15.80
CA SER A 288 -3.95 9.35 16.96
C SER A 288 -3.78 10.39 18.06
N THR A 289 -4.86 11.08 18.40
CA THR A 289 -4.86 11.99 19.55
C THR A 289 -4.86 11.17 20.84
N ASP A 290 -3.85 11.34 21.67
CA ASP A 290 -3.77 10.71 22.98
C ASP A 290 -5.03 11.03 23.81
N VAL A 291 -5.84 10.01 24.07
CA VAL A 291 -7.09 10.12 24.86
C VAL A 291 -6.79 10.55 26.31
N SER A 292 -5.52 10.55 26.71
CA SER A 292 -5.08 10.93 28.06
C SER A 292 -5.28 12.43 28.35
N GLU A 293 -5.16 13.30 27.35
CA GLU A 293 -5.40 14.74 27.54
C GLU A 293 -6.89 15.12 27.65
N ARG A 294 -7.81 14.33 27.10
CA ARG A 294 -9.26 14.56 27.22
C ARG A 294 -9.80 14.33 28.64
N LYS A 295 -9.10 13.58 29.48
CA LYS A 295 -9.50 13.35 30.89
C LYS A 295 -9.04 14.45 31.83
N SER A 296 -8.12 15.31 31.46
CA SER A 296 -7.58 16.36 32.30
C SER A 296 -8.52 17.57 32.48
N PHE A 297 -9.49 17.79 31.58
CA PHE A 297 -10.45 18.89 31.69
C PHE A 297 -11.70 18.59 32.57
N LEU A 298 -11.84 17.39 33.08
CA LEU A 298 -13.00 16.98 33.89
C LEU A 298 -12.74 16.97 35.39
N HIS A 299 -11.54 17.34 35.85
CA HIS A 299 -11.21 17.38 37.30
C HIS A 299 -10.66 18.73 37.75
N THR A 300 -11.42 19.80 37.56
CA THR A 300 -11.34 20.97 38.44
C THR A 300 -12.73 21.23 38.99
N GLY A 301 -12.89 20.85 40.25
CA GLY A 301 -14.11 21.04 40.99
C GLY A 301 -14.48 22.48 41.15
N GLY A 302 -15.75 22.81 40.96
CA GLY A 302 -16.34 24.10 41.22
C GLY A 302 -17.84 24.08 41.08
N ARG A 303 -18.55 23.88 42.18
CA ARG A 303 -19.92 24.30 42.55
C ARG A 303 -20.96 24.48 41.43
N SER A 304 -21.95 23.66 41.54
CA SER A 304 -23.37 23.71 41.18
C SER A 304 -23.93 25.14 40.97
N THR A 305 -24.45 25.40 39.77
CA THR A 305 -25.67 26.16 39.51
C THR A 305 -26.37 25.60 38.28
N THR A 306 -27.54 25.02 38.52
CA THR A 306 -28.49 24.56 37.52
C THR A 306 -28.99 25.72 36.66
N THR A 307 -28.66 25.69 35.40
CA THR A 307 -29.38 26.46 34.38
C THR A 307 -29.66 25.50 33.20
N TYR A 308 -30.92 25.25 32.97
CA TYR A 308 -31.43 24.56 31.80
C TYR A 308 -31.10 25.36 30.54
N LEU A 309 -30.30 24.82 29.63
CA LEU A 309 -30.16 25.32 28.29
C LEU A 309 -30.65 24.25 27.30
N PRO A 310 -31.35 24.67 26.22
CA PRO A 310 -32.02 23.73 25.33
C PRO A 310 -31.02 22.96 24.46
N HIS A 311 -31.36 21.70 24.20
CA HIS A 311 -30.67 20.85 23.26
C HIS A 311 -30.62 21.45 21.86
N SER A 312 -29.52 22.13 21.53
CA SER A 312 -29.07 22.21 20.16
C SER A 312 -27.99 21.15 20.00
N ALA A 313 -28.37 20.03 19.40
CA ALA A 313 -27.43 19.05 18.88
C ALA A 313 -26.57 19.77 17.79
N VAL A 314 -25.45 20.30 18.21
CA VAL A 314 -24.39 20.66 17.26
C VAL A 314 -23.86 19.30 16.78
N ASN A 315 -24.26 18.92 15.57
CA ASN A 315 -23.55 17.94 14.78
C ASN A 315 -22.16 18.49 14.50
N GLN A 316 -21.22 18.28 15.43
CA GLN A 316 -19.82 18.36 15.11
C GLN A 316 -19.56 17.17 14.17
N SER A 317 -19.51 17.44 12.89
CA SER A 317 -18.89 16.53 11.94
C SER A 317 -17.47 16.31 12.46
N VAL A 318 -17.21 15.08 12.90
CA VAL A 318 -15.85 14.66 13.32
C VAL A 318 -15.02 14.71 12.03
N THR A 319 -14.35 15.82 11.80
CA THR A 319 -13.38 15.96 10.72
C THR A 319 -12.24 15.01 11.06
N SER A 320 -11.83 14.19 10.11
CA SER A 320 -10.66 13.31 10.30
C SER A 320 -9.42 14.15 10.61
N ALA A 321 -8.56 13.63 11.48
CA ALA A 321 -7.28 14.26 11.78
C ALA A 321 -6.42 14.45 10.52
N TRP A 322 -6.50 13.53 9.55
CA TRP A 322 -5.82 13.62 8.25
C TRP A 322 -6.25 14.83 7.39
N LEU A 323 -7.45 15.37 7.60
CA LEU A 323 -8.00 16.51 6.85
C LEU A 323 -7.92 17.84 7.62
N SER A 324 -7.30 17.83 8.79
CA SER A 324 -7.18 19.05 9.61
C SER A 324 -6.03 19.92 9.14
N ASN A 325 -6.33 21.20 8.91
CA ASN A 325 -5.34 22.22 8.61
C ASN A 325 -4.97 23.05 9.87
N ASP A 326 -5.41 22.64 11.06
CA ASP A 326 -5.16 23.37 12.30
C ASP A 326 -3.92 22.81 13.03
N PRO A 327 -2.75 23.46 12.89
CA PRO A 327 -1.50 22.98 13.48
C PRO A 327 -1.51 22.98 15.02
N THR A 328 -2.56 23.53 15.65
CA THR A 328 -2.68 23.58 17.10
C THR A 328 -3.54 22.47 17.69
N LYS A 329 -4.34 21.80 16.85
CA LYS A 329 -5.28 20.77 17.28
C LYS A 329 -4.79 19.33 17.06
N ASP A 330 -3.98 19.14 16.04
CA ASP A 330 -3.57 17.81 15.60
C ASP A 330 -2.06 17.72 15.59
N ARG A 331 -1.50 17.11 16.62
CA ARG A 331 -0.09 16.73 16.64
C ARG A 331 0.07 15.44 15.86
N MET A 332 0.56 15.57 14.65
CA MET A 332 1.05 14.42 13.88
C MET A 332 2.43 14.05 14.41
N GLU A 333 2.57 12.85 14.94
CA GLU A 333 3.88 12.30 15.31
C GLU A 333 4.48 11.57 14.10
N ILE A 334 5.75 11.86 13.81
CA ILE A 334 6.46 11.28 12.67
C ILE A 334 7.70 10.59 13.21
N THR A 335 7.80 9.28 12.94
CA THR A 335 8.90 8.46 13.44
C THR A 335 9.59 7.73 12.29
N ASN A 336 10.90 7.91 12.14
CA ASN A 336 11.71 7.09 11.24
C ASN A 336 11.94 5.71 11.86
N LEU A 337 11.51 4.66 11.18
CA LEU A 337 11.64 3.28 11.65
C LEU A 337 12.99 2.65 11.31
N ILE A 338 13.79 3.28 10.43
CA ILE A 338 15.11 2.81 10.00
C ILE A 338 16.18 3.79 10.49
N SER A 339 16.97 3.39 11.46
CA SER A 339 17.99 4.26 12.07
C SER A 339 19.17 4.57 11.14
N ASN A 340 19.52 3.66 10.24
CA ASN A 340 20.66 3.77 9.34
C ASN A 340 20.24 3.40 7.93
N PRO A 341 19.71 4.35 7.15
CA PRO A 341 19.32 4.11 5.76
C PRO A 341 20.58 3.81 4.93
N THR A 342 20.49 2.84 4.04
CA THR A 342 21.62 2.45 3.16
C THR A 342 21.25 2.51 1.70
N LEU A 343 20.24 1.76 1.28
CA LEU A 343 19.74 1.67 -0.08
C LEU A 343 18.21 1.81 -0.05
N SER A 344 17.62 1.97 -1.23
CA SER A 344 16.17 2.13 -1.38
C SER A 344 15.36 1.13 -0.59
N VAL A 345 14.31 1.59 0.07
CA VAL A 345 13.22 0.78 0.59
C VAL A 345 12.10 0.79 -0.44
N ASN A 346 11.96 -0.31 -1.18
CA ASN A 346 11.09 -0.36 -2.36
C ASN A 346 9.65 -0.69 -2.05
N SER A 347 9.42 -1.39 -0.94
CA SER A 347 8.08 -1.85 -0.58
C SER A 347 7.94 -2.08 0.91
N LEU A 348 6.75 -1.85 1.40
CA LEU A 348 6.34 -2.15 2.77
C LEU A 348 4.92 -2.74 2.78
N ASP A 349 4.59 -3.50 3.80
CA ASP A 349 3.21 -3.89 4.10
C ASP A 349 3.01 -4.02 5.60
N VAL A 350 1.85 -3.60 6.09
CA VAL A 350 1.53 -3.58 7.51
C VAL A 350 0.26 -4.37 7.79
N LEU A 351 0.33 -5.27 8.77
CA LEU A 351 -0.81 -6.08 9.18
C LEU A 351 -0.77 -6.37 10.69
N GLY A 352 -1.81 -5.94 11.40
CA GLY A 352 -1.82 -6.01 12.86
C GLY A 352 -0.70 -5.18 13.47
N SER A 353 0.10 -5.74 14.36
CA SER A 353 1.29 -5.07 14.94
C SER A 353 2.58 -5.38 14.19
N CYS A 354 2.50 -5.89 12.97
CA CYS A 354 3.67 -6.33 12.20
C CYS A 354 3.83 -5.52 10.91
N LEU A 355 5.09 -5.21 10.59
CA LEU A 355 5.51 -4.57 9.37
C LEU A 355 6.53 -5.46 8.66
N VAL A 356 6.40 -5.66 7.37
CA VAL A 356 7.42 -6.25 6.49
C VAL A 356 7.86 -5.19 5.48
N TYR A 357 9.15 -5.16 5.16
CA TYR A 357 9.65 -4.31 4.09
C TYR A 357 10.84 -4.95 3.36
N GLY A 358 10.98 -4.59 2.10
CA GLY A 358 12.02 -5.08 1.20
C GLY A 358 12.87 -3.94 0.63
N THR A 359 14.15 -4.24 0.40
CA THR A 359 15.14 -3.24 0.02
C THR A 359 16.02 -3.66 -1.15
N ASP A 360 16.70 -2.69 -1.78
CA ASP A 360 17.76 -2.93 -2.76
C ASP A 360 19.05 -3.47 -2.13
N ALA A 361 19.13 -3.48 -0.79
CA ALA A 361 20.20 -4.14 -0.07
C ALA A 361 20.05 -5.68 -0.05
N GLU A 362 19.24 -6.23 -0.94
CA GLU A 362 18.97 -7.68 -1.06
C GLU A 362 18.50 -8.31 0.26
N SER A 363 17.73 -7.55 1.02
CA SER A 363 17.30 -7.93 2.36
C SER A 363 15.82 -7.68 2.57
N ILE A 364 15.21 -8.58 3.33
CA ILE A 364 13.86 -8.43 3.87
C ILE A 364 13.94 -8.21 5.37
N TYR A 365 13.03 -7.40 5.87
CA TYR A 365 12.94 -7.05 7.28
C TYR A 365 11.53 -7.27 7.79
N VAL A 366 11.42 -7.82 8.97
CA VAL A 366 10.14 -7.97 9.68
C VAL A 366 10.26 -7.28 11.03
N LYS A 367 9.43 -6.29 11.27
CA LYS A 367 9.31 -5.58 12.54
C LYS A 367 8.01 -5.99 13.22
N LYS A 368 8.09 -6.36 14.50
CA LYS A 368 6.94 -6.63 15.37
C LYS A 368 6.73 -5.50 16.37
N ASN A 369 5.59 -5.53 17.04
CA ASN A 369 5.25 -4.57 18.11
C ASN A 369 5.36 -3.11 17.66
N LEU A 370 4.76 -2.78 16.50
CA LEU A 370 4.81 -1.43 15.92
C LEU A 370 4.34 -0.32 16.86
N PHE A 371 3.45 -0.66 17.80
CA PHE A 371 2.76 0.28 18.69
C PHE A 371 3.11 0.06 20.17
N SER A 372 4.26 -0.56 20.48
CA SER A 372 4.73 -0.81 21.85
C SER A 372 5.65 0.27 22.35
#